data_0586dc36616be3ab7a2274d14c62b4ea
#
_entry.id   0586dc36616be3ab7a2274d14c62b4ea
#
_cell.length_a   1.000
_cell.length_b   1.000
_cell.length_c   1.000
_cell.angle_alpha   90.00
_cell.angle_beta   90.00
_cell.angle_gamma   90.00
#
_symmetry.space_group_name_H-M   'P 1'
#
loop_
_entity.id
_entity.type
_entity.pdbx_description
1 polymer ?
#
loop_
_entity_poly.entity_id
_entity_poly.type
_entity_poly.pdbx_seq_one_letter_code
_entity_poly.pdbx_strand_id
1 'polypeptide(L)'
;NNDPIRPYDMSTDNVAEYMGVRVDPVNSKVEGNYPIVTETLNPTGTVAKGSKGHVIDGTSNDSFKALNLLWKNKVAVRRVTKAGNNLQVGDFVVPPLSDNVSNLIAKQTGVNFRALEADATNQSQPVSQQRIALFQRYLGGNMDEGWTRLLLEKFEFPYTTLMDKELKAGELNKKYD
;
A
#
# COMPACT_ATOMS: atom_id res chain seq x y z
N ASN A 1 14.54 -36.40 30.57
CA ASN A 1 13.63 -35.25 30.50
C ASN A 1 12.54 -35.58 29.48
N ASN A 2 11.30 -35.65 29.97
CA ASN A 2 10.11 -35.81 29.13
C ASN A 2 9.50 -34.46 28.71
N ASP A 3 10.32 -33.43 28.59
CA ASP A 3 9.83 -32.14 28.13
C ASP A 3 9.47 -32.23 26.64
N PRO A 4 8.28 -31.78 26.24
CA PRO A 4 7.91 -31.79 24.84
C PRO A 4 8.90 -30.92 24.05
N ILE A 5 9.40 -31.47 22.95
CA ILE A 5 10.24 -30.71 22.01
C ILE A 5 9.38 -29.57 21.48
N ARG A 6 9.78 -28.35 21.78
CA ARG A 6 9.11 -27.17 21.23
C ARG A 6 9.29 -27.13 19.71
N PRO A 7 8.24 -26.89 18.93
CA PRO A 7 8.42 -26.72 17.50
C PRO A 7 9.42 -25.59 17.24
N TYR A 8 10.41 -25.85 16.42
CA TYR A 8 11.45 -24.90 16.06
C TYR A 8 10.88 -23.77 15.20
N ASP A 9 9.98 -24.13 14.33
CA ASP A 9 9.33 -23.22 13.40
C ASP A 9 7.82 -23.33 13.53
N MET A 10 7.18 -22.19 13.65
CA MET A 10 5.73 -22.05 13.63
C MET A 10 5.26 -21.51 12.29
N SER A 11 6.14 -21.50 11.27
CA SER A 11 5.73 -21.13 9.92
C SER A 11 4.69 -22.14 9.46
N THR A 12 3.49 -21.67 9.38
CA THR A 12 2.43 -22.37 8.68
C THR A 12 2.55 -22.02 7.21
N ASP A 13 2.10 -22.89 6.34
CA ASP A 13 2.10 -22.65 4.89
C ASP A 13 1.14 -21.53 4.44
N ASN A 14 0.81 -20.65 5.34
CA ASN A 14 -0.20 -19.60 5.17
C ASN A 14 0.37 -18.28 4.61
N VAL A 15 1.63 -18.23 4.21
CA VAL A 15 2.23 -17.02 3.63
C VAL A 15 1.41 -16.49 2.46
N ALA A 16 0.87 -17.38 1.63
CA ALA A 16 0.01 -17.01 0.51
C ALA A 16 -1.26 -16.27 0.96
N GLU A 17 -1.91 -16.73 2.03
CA GLU A 17 -3.11 -16.09 2.60
C GLU A 17 -2.77 -14.71 3.15
N TYR A 18 -1.69 -14.57 3.93
CA TYR A 18 -1.25 -13.30 4.49
C TYR A 18 -0.83 -12.28 3.43
N MET A 19 -0.28 -12.77 2.33
CA MET A 19 0.16 -11.92 1.21
C MET A 19 -0.95 -11.68 0.19
N GLY A 20 -2.11 -12.32 0.31
CA GLY A 20 -3.20 -12.21 -0.65
C GLY A 20 -2.84 -12.76 -2.03
N VAL A 21 -1.95 -13.75 -2.10
CA VAL A 21 -1.45 -14.33 -3.36
C VAL A 21 -2.18 -15.63 -3.64
N ARG A 22 -2.61 -15.83 -4.88
CA ARG A 22 -3.13 -17.10 -5.32
C ARG A 22 -1.97 -18.10 -5.49
N VAL A 23 -2.10 -19.28 -4.87
CA VAL A 23 -1.17 -20.38 -5.01
C VAL A 23 -1.91 -21.59 -5.60
N ASP A 24 -1.46 -22.05 -6.75
CA ASP A 24 -2.01 -23.22 -7.42
C ASP A 24 -1.01 -24.38 -7.29
N PRO A 25 -1.36 -25.49 -6.58
CA PRO A 25 -0.49 -26.65 -6.47
C PRO A 25 -0.38 -27.37 -7.81
N VAL A 26 0.84 -27.71 -8.20
CA VAL A 26 1.13 -28.45 -9.43
C VAL A 26 1.74 -29.80 -9.08
N ASN A 27 1.05 -30.90 -9.39
CA ASN A 27 1.45 -32.26 -9.05
C ASN A 27 2.34 -32.93 -10.12
N SER A 28 2.74 -32.22 -11.16
CA SER A 28 3.59 -32.70 -12.23
C SER A 28 4.78 -31.80 -12.46
N LYS A 29 5.86 -32.33 -13.03
CA LYS A 29 7.01 -31.54 -13.43
C LYS A 29 6.56 -30.50 -14.47
N VAL A 30 6.84 -29.23 -14.19
CA VAL A 30 6.62 -28.15 -15.16
C VAL A 30 7.86 -28.04 -16.04
N GLU A 31 7.68 -28.26 -17.35
CA GLU A 31 8.76 -28.13 -18.32
C GLU A 31 8.94 -26.64 -18.69
N GLY A 32 10.18 -26.19 -18.78
CA GLY A 32 10.51 -24.81 -19.12
C GLY A 32 11.94 -24.43 -18.77
N ASN A 33 12.32 -23.25 -19.17
CA ASN A 33 13.59 -22.64 -18.76
C ASN A 33 13.31 -21.71 -17.57
N TYR A 34 13.82 -22.07 -16.38
CA TYR A 34 13.61 -21.34 -15.13
C TYR A 34 14.96 -20.81 -14.63
N PRO A 35 15.46 -19.68 -15.18
CA PRO A 35 16.71 -19.09 -14.71
C PRO A 35 16.55 -18.58 -13.28
N ILE A 36 17.60 -18.69 -12.49
CA ILE A 36 17.64 -18.10 -11.15
C ILE A 36 17.56 -16.58 -11.26
N VAL A 37 16.59 -15.99 -10.54
CA VAL A 37 16.50 -14.55 -10.41
C VAL A 37 17.52 -14.07 -9.37
N THR A 38 18.54 -13.36 -9.79
CA THR A 38 19.65 -12.89 -8.95
C THR A 38 19.50 -11.44 -8.52
N GLU A 39 18.57 -10.71 -9.13
CA GLU A 39 18.33 -9.29 -8.85
C GLU A 39 16.88 -9.06 -8.40
N THR A 40 16.69 -8.00 -7.60
CA THR A 40 15.34 -7.60 -7.22
C THR A 40 14.59 -7.11 -8.45
N LEU A 41 13.45 -7.73 -8.74
CA LEU A 41 12.55 -7.29 -9.80
C LEU A 41 11.80 -6.03 -9.34
N ASN A 42 12.00 -4.94 -10.07
CA ASN A 42 11.29 -3.68 -9.86
C ASN A 42 10.36 -3.44 -11.07
N PRO A 43 9.12 -3.91 -11.03
CA PRO A 43 8.19 -3.68 -12.13
C PRO A 43 7.97 -2.17 -12.31
N THR A 44 7.94 -1.74 -13.56
CA THR A 44 7.58 -0.36 -13.90
C THR A 44 6.10 -0.33 -14.23
N GLY A 45 5.35 0.53 -13.57
CA GLY A 45 3.94 0.74 -13.87
C GLY A 45 3.76 1.49 -15.19
N THR A 46 2.56 1.39 -15.73
CA THR A 46 2.15 2.05 -16.98
C THR A 46 1.18 3.19 -16.70
N VAL A 47 1.14 4.17 -17.60
CA VAL A 47 0.20 5.29 -17.52
C VAL A 47 -0.62 5.35 -18.80
N ALA A 48 -1.92 5.10 -18.69
CA ALA A 48 -2.86 5.27 -19.78
C ALA A 48 -3.49 6.67 -19.72
N LYS A 49 -3.66 7.32 -20.86
CA LYS A 49 -4.29 8.65 -20.93
C LYS A 49 -5.81 8.50 -20.83
N GLY A 50 -6.39 9.11 -19.82
CA GLY A 50 -7.84 9.17 -19.61
C GLY A 50 -8.34 10.62 -19.64
N SER A 51 -9.46 10.86 -20.29
CA SER A 51 -10.04 12.21 -20.46
C SER A 51 -10.52 12.82 -19.14
N LYS A 52 -10.85 11.98 -18.15
CA LYS A 52 -11.33 12.39 -16.81
C LYS A 52 -10.33 12.14 -15.70
N GLY A 53 -9.18 11.55 -16.00
CA GLY A 53 -8.14 11.26 -15.03
C GLY A 53 -7.68 9.80 -15.08
N HIS A 54 -7.34 9.27 -13.92
CA HIS A 54 -6.81 7.92 -13.82
C HIS A 54 -7.47 7.12 -12.71
N VAL A 55 -7.43 5.80 -12.87
CA VAL A 55 -7.86 4.81 -11.87
C VAL A 55 -6.63 4.04 -11.39
N ILE A 56 -6.50 3.90 -10.10
CA ILE A 56 -5.48 3.11 -9.42
C ILE A 56 -6.18 1.96 -8.70
N ASP A 57 -5.69 0.74 -8.91
CA ASP A 57 -6.22 -0.47 -8.28
C ASP A 57 -6.04 -0.41 -6.75
N GLY A 58 -7.11 -0.64 -6.01
CA GLY A 58 -7.10 -0.61 -4.54
C GLY A 58 -6.63 -1.89 -3.86
N THR A 59 -6.31 -2.96 -4.61
CA THR A 59 -5.92 -4.26 -4.05
C THR A 59 -4.43 -4.41 -3.81
N SER A 60 -3.60 -3.60 -4.48
CA SER A 60 -2.14 -3.63 -4.34
C SER A 60 -1.66 -2.76 -3.17
N ASN A 61 -0.72 -3.27 -2.39
CA ASN A 61 -0.06 -2.47 -1.34
C ASN A 61 0.70 -1.27 -1.91
N ASP A 62 1.32 -1.43 -3.09
CA ASP A 62 2.06 -0.34 -3.74
C ASP A 62 1.16 0.82 -4.17
N SER A 63 -0.14 0.57 -4.34
CA SER A 63 -1.12 1.63 -4.58
C SER A 63 -1.17 2.64 -3.43
N PHE A 64 -1.03 2.21 -2.19
CA PHE A 64 -0.97 3.13 -1.04
C PHE A 64 0.28 4.00 -1.07
N LYS A 65 1.43 3.44 -1.51
CA LYS A 65 2.63 4.25 -1.76
C LYS A 65 2.38 5.29 -2.85
N ALA A 66 1.75 4.88 -3.96
CA ALA A 66 1.39 5.80 -5.03
C ALA A 66 0.47 6.93 -4.53
N LEU A 67 -0.52 6.61 -3.68
CA LEU A 67 -1.41 7.62 -3.07
C LEU A 67 -0.65 8.60 -2.19
N ASN A 68 0.27 8.13 -1.35
CA ASN A 68 1.07 9.00 -0.50
C ASN A 68 1.93 9.96 -1.32
N LEU A 69 2.51 9.48 -2.43
CA LEU A 69 3.24 10.31 -3.37
C LEU A 69 2.32 11.31 -4.11
N LEU A 70 1.09 10.93 -4.44
CA LEU A 70 0.10 11.83 -5.02
C LEU A 70 -0.28 12.95 -4.05
N TRP A 71 -0.58 12.63 -2.79
CA TRP A 71 -0.87 13.64 -1.76
C TRP A 71 0.32 14.57 -1.51
N LYS A 72 1.54 14.06 -1.52
CA LYS A 72 2.77 14.89 -1.46
C LYS A 72 2.84 15.89 -2.62
N ASN A 73 2.29 15.53 -3.78
CA ASN A 73 2.13 16.40 -4.94
C ASN A 73 0.80 17.19 -4.92
N LYS A 74 0.07 17.21 -3.80
CA LYS A 74 -1.20 17.95 -3.62
C LYS A 74 -2.32 17.51 -4.57
N VAL A 75 -2.29 16.27 -5.02
CA VAL A 75 -3.32 15.70 -5.87
C VAL A 75 -4.51 15.27 -5.03
N ALA A 76 -5.72 15.65 -5.44
CA ALA A 76 -6.94 15.17 -4.82
C ALA A 76 -7.18 13.70 -5.19
N VAL A 77 -7.52 12.88 -4.18
CA VAL A 77 -7.80 11.46 -4.35
C VAL A 77 -9.22 11.18 -3.91
N ARG A 78 -9.90 10.29 -4.63
CA ARG A 78 -11.22 9.78 -4.25
C ARG A 78 -11.17 8.26 -4.22
N ARG A 79 -11.91 7.63 -3.31
CA ARG A 79 -12.04 6.17 -3.22
C ARG A 79 -13.39 5.74 -3.79
N VAL A 80 -13.37 4.73 -4.64
CA VAL A 80 -14.59 4.16 -5.24
C VAL A 80 -15.38 3.39 -4.17
N THR A 81 -16.66 3.73 -4.05
CA THR A 81 -17.62 3.12 -3.10
C THR A 81 -18.70 2.32 -3.80
N LYS A 82 -18.89 2.51 -5.12
CA LYS A 82 -19.85 1.79 -5.94
C LYS A 82 -19.18 1.30 -7.22
N ALA A 83 -19.24 0.00 -7.48
CA ALA A 83 -18.72 -0.59 -8.70
C ALA A 83 -19.52 -0.17 -9.94
N GLY A 84 -18.88 -0.18 -11.10
CA GLY A 84 -19.46 0.13 -12.41
C GLY A 84 -18.50 0.91 -13.30
N ASN A 85 -18.71 0.91 -14.60
CA ASN A 85 -17.86 1.61 -15.57
C ASN A 85 -16.36 1.25 -15.45
N ASN A 86 -16.04 -0.04 -15.29
CA ASN A 86 -14.69 -0.56 -15.05
C ASN A 86 -14.03 -0.10 -13.75
N LEU A 87 -14.83 0.39 -12.79
CA LEU A 87 -14.42 0.71 -11.44
C LEU A 87 -14.84 -0.40 -10.47
N GLN A 88 -13.97 -0.77 -9.55
CA GLN A 88 -14.26 -1.69 -8.46
C GLN A 88 -14.32 -0.94 -7.14
N VAL A 89 -15.11 -1.44 -6.20
CA VAL A 89 -15.13 -0.88 -4.84
C VAL A 89 -13.74 -1.02 -4.23
N GLY A 90 -13.22 0.10 -3.74
CA GLY A 90 -11.86 0.17 -3.19
C GLY A 90 -10.83 0.77 -4.15
N ASP A 91 -11.08 0.82 -5.46
CA ASP A 91 -10.24 1.55 -6.40
C ASP A 91 -10.12 3.02 -6.00
N PHE A 92 -9.04 3.64 -6.45
CA PHE A 92 -8.86 5.08 -6.28
C PHE A 92 -8.93 5.79 -7.62
N VAL A 93 -9.55 6.96 -7.62
CA VAL A 93 -9.63 7.83 -8.79
C VAL A 93 -8.97 9.16 -8.48
N VAL A 94 -8.23 9.65 -9.46
CA VAL A 94 -7.49 10.92 -9.40
C VAL A 94 -7.76 11.74 -10.65
N PRO A 95 -7.71 13.08 -10.59
CA PRO A 95 -7.89 13.94 -11.74
C PRO A 95 -6.79 13.70 -12.80
N PRO A 96 -6.92 14.28 -14.00
CA PRO A 96 -5.83 14.28 -14.97
C PRO A 96 -4.55 14.80 -14.37
N LEU A 97 -3.46 14.05 -14.53
CA LEU A 97 -2.13 14.38 -14.02
C LEU A 97 -1.23 14.83 -15.16
N SER A 98 -0.19 15.61 -14.84
CA SER A 98 0.89 15.83 -15.79
C SER A 98 1.66 14.52 -16.02
N ASP A 99 2.15 14.34 -17.24
CA ASP A 99 2.92 13.14 -17.63
C ASP A 99 4.14 12.93 -16.71
N ASN A 100 4.77 14.01 -16.24
CA ASN A 100 5.90 13.93 -15.33
C ASN A 100 5.52 13.30 -13.97
N VAL A 101 4.40 13.72 -13.37
CA VAL A 101 3.95 13.22 -12.07
C VAL A 101 3.50 11.77 -12.18
N SER A 102 2.63 11.45 -13.15
CA SER A 102 2.10 10.10 -13.30
C SER A 102 3.18 9.08 -13.67
N ASN A 103 4.05 9.40 -14.63
CA ASN A 103 5.13 8.48 -15.02
C ASN A 103 6.19 8.29 -13.92
N LEU A 104 6.52 9.35 -13.17
CA LEU A 104 7.45 9.24 -12.05
C LEU A 104 6.91 8.30 -10.97
N ILE A 105 5.65 8.47 -10.58
CA ILE A 105 5.02 7.63 -9.56
C ILE A 105 4.84 6.20 -10.05
N ALA A 106 4.39 5.99 -11.29
CA ALA A 106 4.27 4.66 -11.88
C ALA A 106 5.61 3.92 -11.90
N LYS A 107 6.70 4.61 -12.26
CA LYS A 107 8.05 4.05 -12.24
C LYS A 107 8.54 3.71 -10.84
N GLN A 108 8.25 4.56 -9.85
CA GLN A 108 8.70 4.36 -8.47
C GLN A 108 7.94 3.27 -7.72
N THR A 109 6.70 3.01 -8.12
CA THR A 109 5.80 2.13 -7.38
C THR A 109 5.42 0.85 -8.14
N GLY A 110 5.64 0.79 -9.45
CA GLY A 110 5.16 -0.30 -10.28
C GLY A 110 3.63 -0.28 -10.51
N VAL A 111 2.93 0.72 -10.03
CA VAL A 111 1.48 0.83 -10.11
C VAL A 111 1.04 1.33 -11.48
N ASN A 112 0.02 0.68 -12.04
CA ASN A 112 -0.60 1.10 -13.29
C ASN A 112 -1.66 2.18 -13.05
N PHE A 113 -1.58 3.25 -13.82
CA PHE A 113 -2.59 4.30 -13.89
C PHE A 113 -3.48 4.01 -15.09
N ARG A 114 -4.64 3.38 -14.84
CA ARG A 114 -5.64 3.08 -15.88
C ARG A 114 -6.37 4.36 -16.28
N ALA A 115 -6.83 4.43 -17.54
CA ALA A 115 -7.60 5.57 -18.01
C ALA A 115 -8.98 5.66 -17.31
N LEU A 116 -9.34 6.87 -16.85
CA LEU A 116 -10.70 7.20 -16.43
C LEU A 116 -11.36 8.02 -17.53
N GLU A 117 -12.41 7.46 -18.16
CA GLU A 117 -13.09 8.09 -19.31
C GLU A 117 -14.43 8.73 -18.93
N ALA A 118 -15.02 8.33 -17.82
CA ALA A 118 -16.28 8.86 -17.32
C ALA A 118 -16.11 9.50 -15.95
N ASP A 119 -17.00 10.44 -15.61
CA ASP A 119 -17.03 11.05 -14.28
C ASP A 119 -17.41 9.99 -13.22
N ALA A 120 -16.55 9.84 -12.23
CA ALA A 120 -16.72 8.90 -11.13
C ALA A 120 -17.23 9.56 -9.82
N THR A 121 -17.65 10.82 -9.86
CA THR A 121 -18.04 11.58 -8.65
C THR A 121 -19.17 10.88 -7.87
N ASN A 122 -20.15 10.33 -8.56
CA ASN A 122 -21.28 9.63 -7.93
C ASN A 122 -20.96 8.20 -7.45
N GLN A 123 -19.80 7.66 -7.83
CA GLN A 123 -19.34 6.32 -7.49
C GLN A 123 -18.20 6.33 -6.48
N SER A 124 -17.73 7.52 -6.10
CA SER A 124 -16.56 7.68 -5.24
C SER A 124 -16.74 8.80 -4.23
N GLN A 125 -15.99 8.74 -3.14
CA GLN A 125 -15.93 9.78 -2.13
C GLN A 125 -14.50 10.31 -1.98
N PRO A 126 -14.32 11.61 -1.65
CA PRO A 126 -13.00 12.15 -1.38
C PRO A 126 -12.36 11.44 -0.18
N VAL A 127 -11.07 11.22 -0.28
CA VAL A 127 -10.25 10.69 0.82
C VAL A 127 -9.04 11.58 1.02
N SER A 128 -8.63 11.75 2.26
CA SER A 128 -7.46 12.52 2.64
C SER A 128 -6.38 11.62 3.22
N GLN A 129 -5.15 12.12 3.20
CA GLN A 129 -4.03 11.45 3.85
C GLN A 129 -4.27 11.42 5.36
N GLN A 130 -4.08 10.25 5.95
CA GLN A 130 -4.23 10.05 7.39
C GLN A 130 -3.12 10.73 8.18
N ARG A 131 -3.48 11.25 9.35
CA ARG A 131 -2.55 11.85 10.31
C ARG A 131 -2.13 10.79 11.32
N ILE A 132 -1.04 10.10 11.04
CA ILE A 132 -0.57 8.95 11.79
C ILE A 132 0.36 9.39 12.92
N ALA A 133 0.16 8.83 14.10
CA ALA A 133 1.09 8.93 15.22
C ALA A 133 1.61 7.54 15.61
N LEU A 134 2.91 7.43 15.82
CA LEU A 134 3.56 6.20 16.23
C LEU A 134 4.20 6.40 17.61
N PHE A 135 3.73 5.66 18.60
CA PHE A 135 4.25 5.75 19.96
C PHE A 135 5.59 5.03 20.11
N GLN A 136 6.58 5.76 20.60
CA GLN A 136 7.89 5.23 20.92
C GLN A 136 8.09 5.25 22.43
N ARG A 137 8.30 4.06 23.03
CA ARG A 137 8.62 3.93 24.43
C ARG A 137 10.01 4.48 24.72
N TYR A 138 10.14 5.21 25.83
CA TYR A 138 11.43 5.77 26.27
C TYR A 138 12.45 4.68 26.66
N LEU A 139 12.01 3.61 27.36
CA LEU A 139 12.86 2.52 27.79
C LEU A 139 12.54 1.22 27.08
N GLY A 140 13.58 0.50 26.68
CA GLY A 140 13.52 -0.90 26.29
C GLY A 140 13.06 -1.18 24.87
N GLY A 141 13.00 -0.21 23.97
CA GLY A 141 12.66 -0.42 22.56
C GLY A 141 11.39 -1.26 22.36
N ASN A 142 10.88 -1.29 21.15
CA ASN A 142 9.81 -2.19 20.76
C ASN A 142 10.05 -2.61 19.30
N MET A 143 10.23 -3.90 19.07
CA MET A 143 10.41 -4.43 17.71
C MET A 143 9.23 -4.14 16.81
N ASP A 144 8.00 -4.20 17.32
CA ASP A 144 6.80 -3.93 16.55
C ASP A 144 6.75 -2.45 16.11
N GLU A 145 7.17 -1.53 16.96
CA GLU A 145 7.32 -0.12 16.60
C GLU A 145 8.34 0.06 15.46
N GLY A 146 9.49 -0.61 15.57
CA GLY A 146 10.53 -0.55 14.54
C GLY A 146 10.06 -1.09 13.19
N TRP A 147 9.38 -2.23 13.17
CA TRP A 147 8.81 -2.80 11.95
C TRP A 147 7.69 -1.92 11.37
N THR A 148 6.83 -1.36 12.22
CA THR A 148 5.79 -0.44 11.78
C THR A 148 6.40 0.81 11.15
N ARG A 149 7.43 1.38 11.78
CA ARG A 149 8.18 2.52 11.25
C ARG A 149 8.75 2.22 9.87
N LEU A 150 9.41 1.07 9.71
CA LEU A 150 9.95 0.63 8.44
C LEU A 150 8.87 0.55 7.34
N LEU A 151 7.70 0.01 7.67
CA LEU A 151 6.59 -0.07 6.71
C LEU A 151 6.05 1.32 6.36
N LEU A 152 5.83 2.19 7.33
CA LEU A 152 5.37 3.56 7.08
C LEU A 152 6.34 4.31 6.17
N GLU A 153 7.64 4.21 6.44
CA GLU A 153 8.69 4.84 5.63
C GLU A 153 8.76 4.24 4.23
N LYS A 154 8.72 2.91 4.11
CA LYS A 154 8.76 2.21 2.81
C LYS A 154 7.60 2.59 1.89
N PHE A 155 6.40 2.79 2.47
CA PHE A 155 5.20 3.18 1.74
C PHE A 155 4.92 4.69 1.76
N GLU A 156 5.88 5.51 2.18
CA GLU A 156 5.80 6.98 2.17
C GLU A 156 4.64 7.55 3.01
N PHE A 157 4.22 6.83 4.05
CA PHE A 157 3.24 7.37 5.01
C PHE A 157 3.91 8.40 5.91
N PRO A 158 3.43 9.65 5.96
CA PRO A 158 3.89 10.60 6.95
C PRO A 158 3.38 10.16 8.34
N TYR A 159 4.24 10.23 9.33
CA TYR A 159 3.88 9.94 10.71
C TYR A 159 4.63 10.85 11.68
N THR A 160 4.07 11.00 12.87
CA THR A 160 4.71 11.72 13.99
C THR A 160 5.07 10.73 15.07
N THR A 161 6.32 10.76 15.53
CA THR A 161 6.70 9.98 16.71
C THR A 161 6.15 10.64 17.96
N LEU A 162 5.42 9.87 18.78
CA LEU A 162 4.94 10.29 20.09
C LEU A 162 5.78 9.67 21.20
N MET A 163 6.15 10.47 22.17
CA MET A 163 6.78 10.04 23.41
C MET A 163 5.77 10.10 24.56
N ASP A 164 6.17 9.61 25.75
CA ASP A 164 5.32 9.58 26.94
C ASP A 164 4.72 10.96 27.30
N LYS A 165 5.45 12.01 27.05
CA LYS A 165 5.01 13.39 27.35
C LYS A 165 3.80 13.78 26.52
N GLU A 166 3.84 13.53 25.22
CA GLU A 166 2.76 13.86 24.28
C GLU A 166 1.53 12.99 24.56
N LEU A 167 1.74 11.71 24.89
CA LEU A 167 0.67 10.80 25.30
C LEU A 167 -0.04 11.26 26.57
N LYS A 168 0.71 11.62 27.59
CA LYS A 168 0.17 12.11 28.87
C LYS A 168 -0.53 13.46 28.74
N ALA A 169 -0.14 14.29 27.78
CA ALA A 169 -0.80 15.57 27.51
C ALA A 169 -2.22 15.38 26.93
N GLY A 170 -2.51 14.23 26.33
CA GLY A 170 -3.83 13.89 25.80
C GLY A 170 -4.21 14.64 24.52
N GLU A 171 -5.50 14.73 24.27
CA GLU A 171 -6.11 15.40 23.09
C GLU A 171 -5.59 14.90 21.73
N LEU A 172 -5.20 13.63 21.65
CA LEU A 172 -4.57 13.04 20.47
C LEU A 172 -5.50 13.02 19.26
N ASN A 173 -6.81 12.81 19.49
CA ASN A 173 -7.84 12.80 18.45
C ASN A 173 -8.05 14.16 17.75
N LYS A 174 -7.53 15.24 18.29
CA LYS A 174 -7.50 16.54 17.60
C LYS A 174 -6.38 16.63 16.56
N LYS A 175 -5.33 15.83 16.74
CA LYS A 175 -4.10 15.89 15.94
C LYS A 175 -3.95 14.71 14.99
N TYR A 176 -4.47 13.54 15.38
CA TYR A 176 -4.30 12.27 14.67
C TYR A 176 -5.65 11.59 14.45
N ASP A 177 -5.69 10.65 13.48
CA ASP A 177 -6.91 9.93 13.08
C ASP A 177 -7.09 8.57 13.75
#